data_e3f0d987e69bd6f6dfe0c5bdb3c2afcd
#
_entry.id   e3f0d987e69bd6f6dfe0c5bdb3c2afcd
#
_cell.length_a   1.000
_cell.length_b   1.000
_cell.length_c   1.000
_cell.angle_alpha   90.00
_cell.angle_beta   90.00
_cell.angle_gamma   90.00
#
_symmetry.space_group_name_H-M   'P 1'
#
loop_
_entity.id
_entity.type
_entity.pdbx_description
1 polymer ?
#
loop_
_entity_poly.entity_id
_entity_poly.type
_entity_poly.pdbx_seq_one_letter_code
_entity_poly.pdbx_strand_id
1 'polypeptide(L)'
;MKAAIYISGIVALLAFSEAQGEPEGETVSGFQCVGINIPGLHLTPDDLRTGAGFPWMLDAPRDGAKAIGQISGIIYIAWPPVVENGFLKAMAYDGKKGWLEQNAVRPLRRANGTTGGCTLRRRSDGRIMFHLEPGLGINH
;
A
#
# COMPACT_ATOMS: atom_id res chain seq x y z
N MET A 1 50.29 -13.84 55.63
CA MET A 1 49.91 -14.10 54.24
C MET A 1 48.76 -13.20 53.85
N LYS A 2 48.99 -12.28 52.93
CA LYS A 2 47.93 -11.37 52.44
C LYS A 2 47.42 -11.90 51.14
N ALA A 3 46.16 -12.34 51.10
CA ALA A 3 45.49 -12.69 49.85
C ALA A 3 44.97 -11.42 49.17
N ALA A 4 45.49 -11.08 48.00
CA ALA A 4 44.97 -9.98 47.22
C ALA A 4 43.78 -10.53 46.41
N ILE A 5 42.61 -10.00 46.71
CA ILE A 5 41.41 -10.30 45.90
C ILE A 5 41.39 -9.26 44.76
N TYR A 6 41.72 -9.70 43.56
CA TYR A 6 41.48 -8.92 42.33
C TYR A 6 40.02 -9.05 41.96
N ILE A 7 39.28 -8.00 42.19
CA ILE A 7 37.94 -7.88 41.58
C ILE A 7 38.12 -7.38 40.15
N SER A 8 38.08 -8.30 39.20
CA SER A 8 37.97 -7.94 37.80
C SER A 8 36.58 -7.40 37.56
N GLY A 9 36.50 -6.09 37.47
CA GLY A 9 35.29 -5.42 37.01
C GLY A 9 35.04 -5.72 35.53
N ILE A 10 34.05 -6.54 35.28
CA ILE A 10 33.52 -6.73 33.92
C ILE A 10 32.72 -5.47 33.60
N VAL A 11 33.31 -4.58 32.78
CA VAL A 11 32.59 -3.50 32.17
C VAL A 11 31.74 -4.10 31.07
N ALA A 12 30.48 -4.36 31.37
CA ALA A 12 29.51 -4.70 30.31
C ALA A 12 29.29 -3.45 29.45
N LEU A 13 29.91 -3.42 28.29
CA LEU A 13 29.58 -2.46 27.25
C LEU A 13 28.19 -2.83 26.74
N LEU A 14 27.18 -2.14 27.26
CA LEU A 14 25.86 -2.13 26.66
C LEU A 14 25.98 -1.37 25.32
N ALA A 15 26.14 -2.12 24.26
CA ALA A 15 25.98 -1.57 22.92
C ALA A 15 24.49 -1.23 22.74
N PHE A 16 24.16 0.04 22.93
CA PHE A 16 22.89 0.55 22.47
C PHE A 16 22.94 0.53 20.94
N SER A 17 22.34 -0.50 20.35
CA SER A 17 21.96 -0.47 18.94
C SER A 17 20.91 0.62 18.82
N GLU A 18 21.29 1.80 18.34
CA GLU A 18 20.31 2.75 17.86
C GLU A 18 19.55 2.04 16.75
N ALA A 19 18.30 1.70 17.03
CA ALA A 19 17.38 1.27 16.01
C ALA A 19 17.21 2.44 15.05
N GLN A 20 18.00 2.47 14.00
CA GLN A 20 17.72 3.33 12.86
C GLN A 20 16.34 2.96 12.41
N GLY A 21 15.41 3.95 12.36
CA GLY A 21 14.01 3.73 12.08
C GLY A 21 13.84 2.96 10.79
N GLU A 22 13.78 1.63 10.89
CA GLU A 22 13.26 0.81 9.81
C GLU A 22 11.79 1.18 9.63
N PRO A 23 11.31 1.36 8.39
CA PRO A 23 9.91 1.59 8.17
C PRO A 23 9.13 0.47 8.86
N GLU A 24 8.18 0.83 9.73
CA GLU A 24 7.39 -0.13 10.48
C GLU A 24 6.68 -1.11 9.54
N GLY A 25 6.79 -2.39 9.82
CA GLY A 25 6.05 -3.45 9.19
C GLY A 25 6.82 -4.25 8.15
N GLU A 26 6.24 -5.37 7.77
CA GLU A 26 6.76 -6.28 6.77
C GLU A 26 6.50 -5.73 5.35
N THR A 27 7.47 -5.91 4.45
CA THR A 27 7.27 -5.61 3.03
C THR A 27 6.19 -6.52 2.46
N VAL A 28 5.20 -5.93 1.80
CA VAL A 28 4.16 -6.66 1.06
C VAL A 28 4.58 -6.76 -0.40
N SER A 29 4.82 -7.98 -0.87
CA SER A 29 5.15 -8.26 -2.26
C SER A 29 3.94 -8.75 -3.06
N GLY A 30 4.06 -8.74 -4.38
CA GLY A 30 3.00 -9.22 -5.27
C GLY A 30 1.87 -8.23 -5.52
N PHE A 31 2.00 -6.99 -5.06
CA PHE A 31 1.06 -5.89 -5.31
C PHE A 31 1.81 -4.60 -5.65
N GLN A 32 1.14 -3.73 -6.36
CA GLN A 32 1.66 -2.43 -6.78
C GLN A 32 0.59 -1.36 -6.66
N CYS A 33 1.01 -0.11 -6.49
CA CYS A 33 0.11 1.04 -6.46
C CYS A 33 -0.27 1.50 -7.86
N VAL A 34 -1.54 1.78 -8.02
CA VAL A 34 -2.10 2.51 -9.16
C VAL A 34 -3.02 3.61 -8.66
N GLY A 35 -3.41 4.51 -9.52
CA GLY A 35 -4.37 5.56 -9.21
C GLY A 35 -5.79 5.19 -9.62
N ILE A 36 -6.76 5.89 -9.04
CA ILE A 36 -8.13 5.85 -9.51
C ILE A 36 -8.22 6.53 -10.88
N ASN A 37 -8.98 5.94 -11.78
CA ASN A 37 -9.18 6.47 -13.14
C ASN A 37 -10.25 7.56 -13.14
N ILE A 38 -9.88 8.76 -12.74
CA ILE A 38 -10.79 9.91 -12.62
C ILE A 38 -11.57 10.18 -13.89
N PRO A 39 -10.93 10.33 -15.08
CA PRO A 39 -11.68 10.60 -16.30
C PRO A 39 -12.53 9.40 -16.76
N GLY A 40 -12.04 8.18 -16.61
CA GLY A 40 -12.78 6.99 -17.01
C GLY A 40 -14.03 6.71 -16.19
N LEU A 41 -14.04 7.17 -14.93
CA LEU A 41 -15.16 7.05 -14.00
C LEU A 41 -16.03 8.33 -13.97
N HIS A 42 -15.67 9.33 -14.73
CA HIS A 42 -16.36 10.64 -14.75
C HIS A 42 -16.48 11.30 -13.37
N LEU A 43 -15.43 11.16 -12.55
CA LEU A 43 -15.41 11.73 -11.20
C LEU A 43 -15.26 13.26 -11.24
N THR A 44 -16.04 13.93 -10.42
CA THR A 44 -15.98 15.38 -10.22
C THR A 44 -14.99 15.73 -9.10
N PRO A 45 -14.55 17.01 -8.98
CA PRO A 45 -13.78 17.46 -7.83
C PRO A 45 -14.47 17.18 -6.49
N ASP A 46 -15.79 17.26 -6.45
CA ASP A 46 -16.58 16.96 -5.25
C ASP A 46 -16.53 15.46 -4.91
N ASP A 47 -16.61 14.58 -5.91
CA ASP A 47 -16.44 13.13 -5.73
C ASP A 47 -15.07 12.81 -5.13
N LEU A 48 -14.01 13.48 -5.59
CA LEU A 48 -12.67 13.28 -5.06
C LEU A 48 -12.55 13.74 -3.61
N ARG A 49 -13.24 14.79 -3.24
CA ARG A 49 -13.24 15.32 -1.88
C ARG A 49 -14.02 14.44 -0.91
N THR A 50 -15.14 13.87 -1.34
CA THR A 50 -16.07 13.11 -0.48
C THR A 50 -15.91 11.60 -0.59
N GLY A 51 -15.28 11.11 -1.66
CA GLY A 51 -15.24 9.69 -1.99
C GLY A 51 -16.53 9.16 -2.63
N ALA A 52 -17.52 10.01 -2.87
CA ALA A 52 -18.74 9.63 -3.58
C ALA A 52 -18.42 9.23 -5.02
N GLY A 53 -19.10 8.22 -5.55
CA GLY A 53 -18.84 7.72 -6.91
C GLY A 53 -17.58 6.85 -7.05
N PHE A 54 -16.80 6.68 -6.01
CA PHE A 54 -15.69 5.71 -6.04
C PHE A 54 -16.26 4.29 -6.12
N PRO A 55 -15.71 3.43 -6.99
CA PRO A 55 -16.17 2.07 -7.10
C PRO A 55 -15.88 1.27 -5.84
N TRP A 56 -16.62 0.18 -5.68
CA TRP A 56 -16.44 -0.77 -4.60
C TRP A 56 -15.59 -1.94 -5.05
N MET A 57 -14.73 -2.42 -4.16
CA MET A 57 -14.05 -3.69 -4.35
C MET A 57 -15.04 -4.83 -4.09
N LEU A 58 -15.06 -5.81 -5.00
CA LEU A 58 -15.98 -6.94 -4.95
C LEU A 58 -15.27 -8.21 -4.47
N ASP A 59 -16.02 -9.14 -3.90
CA ASP A 59 -15.49 -10.41 -3.43
C ASP A 59 -15.25 -11.45 -4.55
N ALA A 60 -15.78 -11.21 -5.73
CA ALA A 60 -15.60 -12.07 -6.90
C ALA A 60 -15.51 -11.24 -8.20
N PRO A 61 -14.84 -11.76 -9.26
CA PRO A 61 -14.66 -11.03 -10.51
C PRO A 61 -15.88 -11.16 -11.42
N ARG A 62 -17.00 -10.60 -11.00
CA ARG A 62 -18.27 -10.62 -11.74
C ARG A 62 -19.17 -9.48 -11.32
N ASP A 63 -20.03 -9.04 -12.22
CA ASP A 63 -21.08 -8.09 -11.92
C ASP A 63 -22.06 -8.68 -10.89
N GLY A 64 -22.51 -7.84 -9.96
CA GLY A 64 -23.42 -8.23 -8.90
C GLY A 64 -22.77 -9.01 -7.75
N ALA A 65 -21.45 -9.21 -7.75
CA ALA A 65 -20.74 -9.76 -6.61
C ALA A 65 -20.84 -8.81 -5.39
N LYS A 66 -20.66 -9.38 -4.19
CA LYS A 66 -20.75 -8.63 -2.95
C LYS A 66 -19.65 -7.60 -2.84
N ALA A 67 -20.01 -6.37 -2.52
CA ALA A 67 -19.05 -5.30 -2.18
C ALA A 67 -18.40 -5.59 -0.82
N ILE A 68 -17.08 -5.55 -0.77
CA ILE A 68 -16.30 -5.84 0.44
C ILE A 68 -15.48 -4.65 0.95
N GLY A 69 -15.43 -3.56 0.21
CA GLY A 69 -14.75 -2.34 0.61
C GLY A 69 -14.79 -1.28 -0.46
N GLN A 70 -14.74 -0.03 -0.02
CA GLN A 70 -14.59 1.11 -0.92
C GLN A 70 -13.12 1.36 -1.16
N ILE A 71 -12.77 1.76 -2.38
CA ILE A 71 -11.40 2.13 -2.73
C ILE A 71 -11.17 3.62 -2.49
N SER A 72 -9.91 4.02 -2.46
CA SER A 72 -9.50 5.42 -2.43
C SER A 72 -8.74 5.81 -3.70
N GLY A 73 -8.12 7.00 -3.69
CA GLY A 73 -7.35 7.49 -4.85
C GLY A 73 -6.14 6.64 -5.19
N ILE A 74 -5.51 6.03 -4.18
CA ILE A 74 -4.40 5.07 -4.35
C ILE A 74 -4.95 3.67 -4.13
N ILE A 75 -4.69 2.79 -5.08
CA ILE A 75 -5.26 1.43 -5.12
C ILE A 75 -4.11 0.43 -5.25
N TYR A 76 -4.21 -0.68 -4.54
CA TYR A 76 -3.25 -1.78 -4.63
C TYR A 76 -3.79 -2.86 -5.54
N ILE A 77 -3.10 -3.15 -6.63
CA ILE A 77 -3.46 -4.25 -7.53
C ILE A 77 -2.39 -5.32 -7.52
N ALA A 78 -2.77 -6.56 -7.80
CA ALA A 78 -1.83 -7.66 -7.96
C ALA A 78 -0.84 -7.31 -9.08
N TRP A 79 0.43 -7.63 -8.84
CA TRP A 79 1.49 -7.37 -9.80
C TRP A 79 2.41 -8.60 -9.96
N PRO A 80 2.56 -9.17 -11.16
CA PRO A 80 1.90 -8.77 -12.42
C PRO A 80 0.38 -8.80 -12.32
N PRO A 81 -0.33 -8.00 -13.16
CA PRO A 81 -1.79 -7.92 -13.09
C PRO A 81 -2.47 -9.26 -13.31
N VAL A 82 -3.49 -9.54 -12.50
CA VAL A 82 -4.38 -10.68 -12.66
C VAL A 82 -5.75 -10.18 -13.07
N VAL A 83 -6.18 -10.55 -14.27
CA VAL A 83 -7.45 -10.12 -14.86
C VAL A 83 -8.36 -11.33 -15.04
N GLU A 84 -9.59 -11.24 -14.54
CA GLU A 84 -10.66 -12.22 -14.77
C GLU A 84 -11.96 -11.48 -15.10
N ASN A 85 -12.62 -11.86 -16.19
CA ASN A 85 -13.90 -11.26 -16.62
C ASN A 85 -13.89 -9.71 -16.69
N GLY A 86 -12.76 -9.07 -17.00
CA GLY A 86 -12.63 -7.63 -17.00
C GLY A 86 -12.39 -6.99 -15.63
N PHE A 87 -12.14 -7.80 -14.60
CA PHE A 87 -11.80 -7.36 -13.26
C PHE A 87 -10.32 -7.60 -12.94
N LEU A 88 -9.72 -6.67 -12.22
CA LEU A 88 -8.37 -6.78 -11.68
C LEU A 88 -8.40 -7.26 -10.24
N LYS A 89 -7.51 -8.19 -9.90
CA LYS A 89 -7.28 -8.54 -8.50
C LYS A 89 -6.65 -7.37 -7.77
N ALA A 90 -7.23 -7.02 -6.63
CA ALA A 90 -6.84 -5.87 -5.83
C ALA A 90 -6.77 -6.21 -4.34
N MET A 91 -6.22 -5.30 -3.56
CA MET A 91 -6.14 -5.42 -2.12
C MET A 91 -6.55 -4.09 -1.48
N ALA A 92 -7.35 -4.16 -0.44
CA ALA A 92 -7.73 -3.00 0.36
C ALA A 92 -6.69 -2.65 1.43
N TYR A 93 -6.83 -1.50 2.07
CA TYR A 93 -5.93 -1.03 3.13
C TYR A 93 -5.86 -1.94 4.36
N ASP A 94 -6.91 -2.71 4.61
CA ASP A 94 -6.95 -3.71 5.69
C ASP A 94 -6.33 -5.07 5.30
N GLY A 95 -5.83 -5.17 4.08
CA GLY A 95 -5.23 -6.39 3.53
C GLY A 95 -6.22 -7.36 2.91
N LYS A 96 -7.51 -7.08 2.93
CA LYS A 96 -8.53 -7.91 2.24
C LYS A 96 -8.31 -7.87 0.73
N LYS A 97 -8.35 -9.02 0.11
CA LYS A 97 -8.22 -9.17 -1.34
C LYS A 97 -9.60 -9.23 -1.98
N GLY A 98 -9.70 -8.63 -3.15
CA GLY A 98 -10.94 -8.59 -3.92
C GLY A 98 -10.67 -8.21 -5.36
N TRP A 99 -11.69 -7.68 -6.02
CA TRP A 99 -11.70 -7.42 -7.44
C TRP A 99 -12.26 -6.04 -7.75
N LEU A 100 -11.64 -5.34 -8.70
CA LEU A 100 -12.09 -4.05 -9.21
C LEU A 100 -12.27 -4.13 -10.71
N GLU A 101 -13.24 -3.41 -11.25
CA GLU A 101 -13.34 -3.24 -12.69
C GLU A 101 -12.03 -2.67 -13.25
N GLN A 102 -11.58 -3.20 -14.37
CA GLN A 102 -10.30 -2.83 -14.98
C GLN A 102 -10.24 -1.35 -15.35
N ASN A 103 -11.36 -0.76 -15.72
CA ASN A 103 -11.46 0.67 -16.06
C ASN A 103 -11.43 1.60 -14.83
N ALA A 104 -11.53 1.05 -13.62
CA ALA A 104 -11.50 1.84 -12.38
C ALA A 104 -10.10 2.38 -12.04
N VAL A 105 -9.07 1.84 -12.65
CA VAL A 105 -7.68 2.16 -12.31
C VAL A 105 -6.89 2.64 -13.52
N ARG A 106 -5.87 3.44 -13.23
CA ARG A 106 -4.85 3.87 -14.20
C ARG A 106 -3.49 3.96 -13.53
N PRO A 107 -2.38 3.88 -14.29
CA PRO A 107 -1.06 4.06 -13.71
C PRO A 107 -0.92 5.41 -13.01
N LEU A 108 -0.18 5.45 -11.91
CA LEU A 108 0.26 6.70 -11.31
C LEU A 108 1.28 7.37 -12.21
N ARG A 109 1.16 8.68 -12.38
CA ARG A 109 2.03 9.48 -13.26
C ARG A 109 2.64 10.65 -12.51
N ARG A 110 3.81 11.05 -12.98
CA ARG A 110 4.43 12.33 -12.65
C ARG A 110 3.96 13.41 -13.63
N ALA A 111 4.17 14.66 -13.29
CA ALA A 111 3.83 15.78 -14.15
C ALA A 111 4.52 15.71 -15.53
N ASN A 112 5.71 15.07 -15.62
CA ASN A 112 6.40 14.84 -16.88
C ASN A 112 5.86 13.67 -17.72
N GLY A 113 4.78 13.01 -17.26
CA GLY A 113 4.15 11.89 -17.94
C GLY A 113 4.76 10.52 -17.68
N THR A 114 5.87 10.43 -16.95
CA THR A 114 6.45 9.13 -16.56
C THR A 114 5.61 8.47 -15.47
N THR A 115 5.56 7.14 -15.50
CA THR A 115 4.84 6.33 -14.51
C THR A 115 5.77 5.84 -13.42
N GLY A 116 5.21 5.41 -12.30
CA GLY A 116 5.95 4.81 -11.21
C GLY A 116 5.02 4.07 -10.27
N GLY A 117 5.58 3.52 -9.21
CA GLY A 117 4.88 2.69 -8.25
C GLY A 117 5.12 3.11 -6.81
N CYS A 118 5.01 2.14 -5.92
CA CYS A 118 5.17 2.34 -4.49
C CYS A 118 5.81 1.14 -3.82
N THR A 119 6.22 1.34 -2.59
CA THR A 119 6.56 0.26 -1.65
C THR A 119 5.38 0.08 -0.70
N LEU A 120 4.96 -1.17 -0.50
CA LEU A 120 3.88 -1.53 0.41
C LEU A 120 4.44 -2.22 1.66
N ARG A 121 3.89 -1.85 2.82
CA ARG A 121 4.25 -2.45 4.10
C ARG A 121 3.01 -2.74 4.93
N ARG A 122 3.03 -3.84 5.65
CA ARG A 122 1.97 -4.23 6.60
C ARG A 122 2.35 -3.77 8.00
N ARG A 123 1.50 -2.98 8.61
CA ARG A 123 1.63 -2.59 10.02
C ARG A 123 1.26 -3.76 10.95
N SER A 124 1.64 -3.64 12.22
CA SER A 124 1.27 -4.60 13.27
C SER A 124 -0.25 -4.73 13.46
N ASP A 125 -1.02 -3.69 13.14
CA ASP A 125 -2.49 -3.70 13.18
C ASP A 125 -3.14 -4.31 11.93
N GLY A 126 -2.33 -4.82 10.98
CA GLY A 126 -2.78 -5.44 9.73
C GLY A 126 -3.03 -4.47 8.59
N ARG A 127 -2.98 -3.16 8.82
CA ARG A 127 -3.16 -2.16 7.77
C ARG A 127 -1.99 -2.14 6.81
N ILE A 128 -2.29 -1.93 5.56
CA ILE A 128 -1.30 -1.78 4.49
C ILE A 128 -1.01 -0.30 4.30
N MET A 129 0.26 0.04 4.43
CA MET A 129 0.76 1.39 4.15
C MET A 129 1.50 1.41 2.82
N PHE A 130 1.43 2.54 2.15
CA PHE A 130 2.16 2.76 0.91
C PHE A 130 3.13 3.95 1.05
N HIS A 131 4.21 3.85 0.31
CA HIS A 131 5.16 4.94 0.12
C HIS A 131 5.35 5.12 -1.38
N LEU A 132 4.85 6.23 -1.92
CA LEU A 132 4.95 6.53 -3.34
C LEU A 132 6.38 6.90 -3.73
N GLU A 133 6.79 6.50 -4.93
CA GLU A 133 7.96 7.09 -5.57
C GLU A 133 7.76 8.61 -5.74
N PRO A 134 8.86 9.41 -5.71
CA PRO A 134 8.75 10.86 -5.77
C PRO A 134 8.00 11.36 -7.01
N GLY A 135 7.15 12.38 -6.82
CA GLY A 135 6.46 13.10 -7.88
C GLY A 135 5.22 12.42 -8.44
N LEU A 136 4.85 11.24 -7.93
CA LEU A 136 3.64 10.54 -8.37
C LEU A 136 2.38 11.15 -7.76
N GLY A 137 1.29 11.12 -8.51
CA GLY A 137 -0.02 11.55 -8.06
C GLY A 137 -1.15 11.00 -8.93
N ILE A 138 -2.38 11.21 -8.47
CA ILE A 138 -3.59 10.77 -9.17
C ILE A 138 -4.13 11.80 -10.17
N ASN A 139 -3.63 13.02 -10.12
CA ASN A 139 -4.13 14.17 -10.90
C ASN A 139 -3.26 14.52 -12.11
N HIS A 140 -2.32 13.68 -12.49
CA HIS A 140 -1.44 13.88 -13.64
C HIS A 140 -1.87 13.09 -14.87
#